data_48370b9f34d2e9b0656aa8a36bb0c044
#
_entry.id   48370b9f34d2e9b0656aa8a36bb0c044
#
_cell.length_a   1.000
_cell.length_b   1.000
_cell.length_c   1.000
_cell.angle_alpha   90.00
_cell.angle_beta   90.00
_cell.angle_gamma   90.00
#
_symmetry.space_group_name_H-M   'P 1'
#
loop_
_entity.id
_entity.type
_entity.pdbx_description
1 polymer ?
#
loop_
_entity_poly.entity_id
_entity_poly.type
_entity_poly.pdbx_seq_one_letter_code
_entity_poly.pdbx_strand_id
1 'polypeptide(L)'
;MTSEAWTAVRLSLQVAMCAALGGLPFAIAIGYWLARGRFAGKWLVEAVVNLPLVLPPVVTGYVLLVLLAPRGPIGAVLQGWLGVKIVFTWWGAALASMVMGFPLMVRAIRLAFQAVDPRLEMAARTLGAGGAATFFTVSLPLARRGVTAGWILAFARSLGEFGATIMVAGNIEGQTRTIPLAVYTLANQPDGMGRAWPLVALSVALSCGALAISELLERRQSLHVPA
;
A
#
# COMPACT_ATOMS: atom_id res chain seq x y z
N MET A 1 -3.82 -9.01 27.17
CA MET A 1 -3.25 -9.38 25.86
C MET A 1 -1.97 -10.17 26.11
N THR A 2 -1.80 -11.29 25.45
CA THR A 2 -0.58 -12.10 25.54
C THR A 2 0.58 -11.40 24.82
N SER A 3 1.83 -11.80 25.13
CA SER A 3 3.03 -11.31 24.42
C SER A 3 2.95 -11.56 22.90
N GLU A 4 2.34 -12.66 22.50
CA GLU A 4 2.09 -13.03 21.10
C GLU A 4 1.15 -12.04 20.39
N ALA A 5 0.07 -11.62 21.06
CA ALA A 5 -0.86 -10.63 20.51
C ALA A 5 -0.16 -9.26 20.27
N TRP A 6 0.70 -8.82 21.19
CA TRP A 6 1.51 -7.61 21.01
C TRP A 6 2.47 -7.71 19.82
N THR A 7 3.10 -8.87 19.66
CA THR A 7 4.00 -9.12 18.52
C THR A 7 3.24 -9.07 17.20
N ALA A 8 2.04 -9.66 17.13
CA ALA A 8 1.20 -9.59 15.93
C ALA A 8 0.77 -8.14 15.60
N VAL A 9 0.44 -7.33 16.61
CA VAL A 9 0.11 -5.91 16.44
C VAL A 9 1.31 -5.14 15.89
N ARG A 10 2.48 -5.28 16.52
CA ARG A 10 3.71 -4.64 16.08
C ARG A 10 4.06 -5.02 14.64
N LEU A 11 4.00 -6.31 14.31
CA LEU A 11 4.27 -6.80 12.96
C LEU A 11 3.28 -6.24 11.94
N SER A 12 1.98 -6.19 12.26
CA SER A 12 0.97 -5.60 11.36
C SER A 12 1.25 -4.14 11.08
N LEU A 13 1.56 -3.34 12.10
CA LEU A 13 1.90 -1.92 11.93
C LEU A 13 3.19 -1.75 11.13
N GLN A 14 4.22 -2.54 11.44
CA GLN A 14 5.50 -2.51 10.73
C GLN A 14 5.33 -2.88 9.24
N VAL A 15 4.62 -3.97 8.95
CA VAL A 15 4.32 -4.44 7.59
C VAL A 15 3.53 -3.38 6.83
N ALA A 16 2.43 -2.86 7.40
CA ALA A 16 1.59 -1.87 6.75
C ALA A 16 2.34 -0.55 6.50
N MET A 17 3.15 -0.10 7.46
CA MET A 17 3.95 1.11 7.32
C MET A 17 5.01 0.96 6.22
N CYS A 18 5.77 -0.15 6.23
CA CYS A 18 6.76 -0.44 5.19
C CYS A 18 6.13 -0.59 3.81
N ALA A 19 4.97 -1.26 3.72
CA ALA A 19 4.23 -1.40 2.47
C ALA A 19 3.78 -0.04 1.91
N ALA A 20 3.16 0.79 2.75
CA ALA A 20 2.65 2.10 2.34
C ALA A 20 3.78 3.09 2.00
N LEU A 21 4.84 3.14 2.80
CA LEU A 21 5.99 4.03 2.53
C LEU A 21 6.82 3.55 1.34
N GLY A 22 7.07 2.24 1.23
CA GLY A 22 7.84 1.66 0.12
C GLY A 22 7.14 1.81 -1.23
N GLY A 23 5.80 1.70 -1.26
CA GLY A 23 5.00 1.89 -2.45
C GLY A 23 4.82 3.35 -2.88
N LEU A 24 4.94 4.31 -1.94
CA LEU A 24 4.60 5.71 -2.16
C LEU A 24 5.38 6.37 -3.32
N PRO A 25 6.71 6.28 -3.42
CA PRO A 25 7.44 6.93 -4.51
C PRO A 25 7.04 6.37 -5.89
N PHE A 26 6.82 5.07 -5.98
CA PHE A 26 6.37 4.44 -7.22
C PHE A 26 4.92 4.86 -7.57
N ALA A 27 4.05 4.94 -6.57
CA ALA A 27 2.67 5.37 -6.76
C ALA A 27 2.59 6.85 -7.18
N ILE A 28 3.45 7.72 -6.64
CA ILE A 28 3.54 9.13 -7.07
C ILE A 28 4.01 9.20 -8.53
N ALA A 29 5.06 8.47 -8.90
CA ALA A 29 5.60 8.47 -10.25
C ALA A 29 4.56 7.95 -11.26
N ILE A 30 3.95 6.81 -10.99
CA ILE A 30 2.95 6.21 -11.88
C ILE A 30 1.66 7.04 -11.89
N GLY A 31 1.20 7.53 -10.75
CA GLY A 31 0.02 8.39 -10.63
C GLY A 31 0.16 9.68 -11.44
N TYR A 32 1.32 10.35 -11.33
CA TYR A 32 1.62 11.54 -12.12
C TYR A 32 1.71 11.22 -13.61
N TRP A 33 2.41 10.16 -13.98
CA TRP A 33 2.52 9.74 -15.37
C TRP A 33 1.16 9.41 -15.99
N LEU A 34 0.32 8.69 -15.26
CA LEU A 34 -1.06 8.39 -15.70
C LEU A 34 -1.98 9.63 -15.70
N ALA A 35 -1.73 10.63 -14.84
CA ALA A 35 -2.51 11.87 -14.82
C ALA A 35 -2.20 12.76 -16.04
N ARG A 36 -0.93 12.93 -16.37
CA ARG A 36 -0.44 13.89 -17.39
C ARG A 36 -0.10 13.26 -18.73
N GLY A 37 0.24 11.97 -18.74
CA GLY A 37 0.68 11.25 -19.93
C GLY A 37 -0.46 11.03 -20.94
N ARG A 38 -0.16 11.28 -22.21
CA ARG A 38 -0.98 10.93 -23.38
C ARG A 38 -0.17 10.01 -24.26
N PHE A 39 -0.33 8.70 -24.11
CA PHE A 39 0.42 7.70 -24.84
C PHE A 39 -0.48 6.52 -25.22
N ALA A 40 -0.15 5.86 -26.36
CA ALA A 40 -0.81 4.62 -26.75
C ALA A 40 -0.50 3.53 -25.70
N GLY A 41 -1.51 2.73 -25.32
CA GLY A 41 -1.33 1.68 -24.30
C GLY A 41 -1.50 2.14 -22.85
N LYS A 42 -1.90 3.37 -22.59
CA LYS A 42 -2.21 3.86 -21.22
C LYS A 42 -3.18 2.92 -20.49
N TRP A 43 -4.19 2.43 -21.18
CA TRP A 43 -5.16 1.47 -20.63
C TRP A 43 -4.50 0.18 -20.14
N LEU A 44 -3.44 -0.28 -20.80
CA LEU A 44 -2.72 -1.49 -20.40
C LEU A 44 -1.97 -1.27 -19.08
N VAL A 45 -1.31 -0.11 -18.91
CA VAL A 45 -0.66 0.25 -17.64
C VAL A 45 -1.70 0.35 -16.53
N GLU A 46 -2.85 0.96 -16.81
CA GLU A 46 -3.96 1.04 -15.85
C GLU A 46 -4.49 -0.36 -15.50
N ALA A 47 -4.63 -1.24 -16.46
CA ALA A 47 -5.06 -2.62 -16.24
C ALA A 47 -4.06 -3.39 -15.36
N VAL A 48 -2.76 -3.31 -15.67
CA VAL A 48 -1.70 -3.96 -14.88
C VAL A 48 -1.66 -3.44 -13.44
N VAL A 49 -1.72 -2.12 -13.26
CA VAL A 49 -1.74 -1.50 -11.92
C VAL A 49 -2.97 -1.95 -11.12
N ASN A 50 -4.13 -2.08 -11.76
CA ASN A 50 -5.38 -2.45 -11.07
C ASN A 50 -5.57 -3.98 -10.95
N LEU A 51 -4.72 -4.80 -11.58
CA LEU A 51 -4.85 -6.26 -11.59
C LEU A 51 -4.97 -6.87 -10.18
N PRO A 52 -4.17 -6.44 -9.16
CA PRO A 52 -4.28 -6.97 -7.80
C PRO A 52 -5.63 -6.73 -7.11
N LEU A 53 -6.43 -5.74 -7.56
CA LEU A 53 -7.78 -5.51 -7.02
C LEU A 53 -8.81 -6.50 -7.56
N VAL A 54 -8.58 -7.01 -8.76
CA VAL A 54 -9.52 -7.92 -9.44
C VAL A 54 -9.20 -9.37 -9.11
N LEU A 55 -7.93 -9.69 -9.00
CA LEU A 55 -7.50 -11.04 -8.65
C LEU A 55 -7.78 -11.36 -7.18
N PRO A 56 -8.19 -12.61 -6.87
CA PRO A 56 -8.24 -13.06 -5.49
C PRO A 56 -6.88 -12.86 -4.79
N PRO A 57 -6.84 -12.33 -3.55
CA PRO A 57 -5.58 -12.04 -2.86
C PRO A 57 -4.63 -13.22 -2.75
N VAL A 58 -5.18 -14.43 -2.56
CA VAL A 58 -4.38 -15.67 -2.51
C VAL A 58 -3.70 -15.96 -3.84
N VAL A 59 -4.38 -15.69 -4.97
CA VAL A 59 -3.81 -15.88 -6.32
C VAL A 59 -2.68 -14.88 -6.56
N THR A 60 -2.88 -13.62 -6.21
CA THR A 60 -1.82 -12.60 -6.28
C THR A 60 -0.63 -13.00 -5.42
N GLY A 61 -0.87 -13.48 -4.20
CA GLY A 61 0.16 -13.98 -3.30
C GLY A 61 0.91 -15.18 -3.87
N TYR A 62 0.21 -16.12 -4.52
CA TYR A 62 0.85 -17.26 -5.18
C TYR A 62 1.77 -16.83 -6.33
N VAL A 63 1.31 -15.91 -7.17
CA VAL A 63 2.14 -15.35 -8.25
C VAL A 63 3.39 -14.68 -7.68
N LEU A 64 3.24 -13.87 -6.63
CA LEU A 64 4.38 -13.25 -5.94
C LEU A 64 5.32 -14.29 -5.34
N LEU A 65 4.78 -15.34 -4.72
CA LEU A 65 5.57 -16.44 -4.17
C LEU A 65 6.44 -17.08 -5.25
N VAL A 66 5.87 -17.40 -6.40
CA VAL A 66 6.60 -18.02 -7.53
C VAL A 66 7.68 -17.07 -8.08
N LEU A 67 7.39 -15.78 -8.19
CA LEU A 67 8.34 -14.79 -8.69
C LEU A 67 9.51 -14.55 -7.71
N LEU A 68 9.23 -14.55 -6.41
CA LEU A 68 10.17 -14.20 -5.33
C LEU A 68 10.86 -15.42 -4.72
N ALA A 69 10.42 -16.64 -5.04
CA ALA A 69 11.07 -17.87 -4.58
C ALA A 69 12.55 -17.89 -4.97
N PRO A 70 13.42 -18.60 -4.23
CA PRO A 70 14.87 -18.65 -4.51
C PRO A 70 15.23 -19.09 -5.93
N ARG A 71 14.35 -19.88 -6.57
CA ARG A 71 14.49 -20.32 -7.97
C ARG A 71 13.61 -19.54 -8.94
N GLY A 72 12.86 -18.56 -8.45
CA GLY A 72 12.01 -17.68 -9.27
C GLY A 72 12.84 -16.59 -9.95
N PRO A 73 12.28 -15.93 -11.00
CA PRO A 73 13.03 -14.97 -11.82
C PRO A 73 13.53 -13.76 -11.03
N ILE A 74 12.77 -13.28 -10.06
CA ILE A 74 13.16 -12.13 -9.21
C ILE A 74 13.95 -12.63 -7.99
N GLY A 75 13.49 -13.71 -7.35
CA GLY A 75 14.12 -14.25 -6.15
C GLY A 75 15.54 -14.73 -6.39
N ALA A 76 15.81 -15.37 -7.53
CA ALA A 76 17.16 -15.82 -7.89
C ALA A 76 18.15 -14.63 -8.02
N VAL A 77 17.71 -13.53 -8.62
CA VAL A 77 18.51 -12.30 -8.75
C VAL A 77 18.77 -11.68 -7.37
N LEU A 78 17.73 -11.51 -6.55
CA LEU A 78 17.85 -10.92 -5.21
C LEU A 78 18.74 -11.76 -4.29
N GLN A 79 18.60 -13.08 -4.33
CA GLN A 79 19.42 -13.97 -3.52
C GLN A 79 20.87 -14.07 -4.04
N GLY A 80 21.05 -14.12 -5.37
CA GLY A 80 22.38 -14.22 -5.98
C GLY A 80 23.21 -12.94 -5.86
N TRP A 81 22.60 -11.75 -5.96
CA TRP A 81 23.32 -10.48 -5.95
C TRP A 81 23.33 -9.79 -4.58
N LEU A 82 22.24 -9.90 -3.81
CA LEU A 82 22.08 -9.19 -2.54
C LEU A 82 22.07 -10.12 -1.32
N GLY A 83 22.06 -11.44 -1.53
CA GLY A 83 21.97 -12.42 -0.42
C GLY A 83 20.65 -12.38 0.36
N VAL A 84 19.63 -11.67 -0.16
CA VAL A 84 18.38 -11.40 0.57
C VAL A 84 17.31 -12.43 0.21
N LYS A 85 16.75 -13.08 1.23
CA LYS A 85 15.55 -13.91 1.12
C LYS A 85 14.33 -13.08 1.51
N ILE A 86 13.34 -13.00 0.60
CA ILE A 86 12.10 -12.25 0.85
C ILE A 86 10.98 -13.19 1.31
N VAL A 87 10.88 -14.36 0.71
CA VAL A 87 9.84 -15.35 1.01
C VAL A 87 9.99 -15.88 2.43
N PHE A 88 8.87 -16.07 3.12
CA PHE A 88 8.78 -16.47 4.53
C PHE A 88 9.46 -15.51 5.52
N THR A 89 9.48 -14.22 5.17
CA THR A 89 9.95 -13.15 6.05
C THR A 89 8.89 -12.04 6.16
N TRP A 90 9.04 -11.16 7.13
CA TRP A 90 8.17 -9.98 7.25
C TRP A 90 8.31 -9.01 6.06
N TRP A 91 9.47 -8.99 5.38
CA TRP A 91 9.65 -8.27 4.11
C TRP A 91 8.75 -8.81 3.00
N GLY A 92 8.57 -10.13 2.96
CA GLY A 92 7.62 -10.77 2.05
C GLY A 92 6.18 -10.35 2.34
N ALA A 93 5.81 -10.25 3.63
CA ALA A 93 4.51 -9.72 4.05
C ALA A 93 4.33 -8.25 3.62
N ALA A 94 5.37 -7.42 3.82
CA ALA A 94 5.34 -6.01 3.43
C ALA A 94 5.20 -5.83 1.91
N LEU A 95 5.94 -6.61 1.12
CA LEU A 95 5.85 -6.57 -0.34
C LEU A 95 4.47 -7.04 -0.85
N ALA A 96 3.94 -8.13 -0.28
CA ALA A 96 2.60 -8.62 -0.63
C ALA A 96 1.53 -7.57 -0.31
N SER A 97 1.60 -6.97 0.88
CA SER A 97 0.68 -5.90 1.30
C SER A 97 0.83 -4.63 0.43
N MET A 98 2.07 -4.28 0.04
CA MET A 98 2.34 -3.18 -0.87
C MET A 98 1.65 -3.41 -2.21
N VAL A 99 1.81 -4.57 -2.83
CA VAL A 99 1.18 -4.90 -4.12
C VAL A 99 -0.34 -4.82 -4.03
N MET A 100 -0.93 -5.30 -2.93
CA MET A 100 -2.39 -5.27 -2.72
C MET A 100 -2.94 -3.86 -2.45
N GLY A 101 -2.18 -2.99 -1.77
CA GLY A 101 -2.56 -1.61 -1.49
C GLY A 101 -2.22 -0.62 -2.62
N PHE A 102 -1.31 -1.01 -3.50
CA PHE A 102 -0.74 -0.14 -4.54
C PHE A 102 -1.78 0.48 -5.49
N PRO A 103 -2.74 -0.26 -6.03
CA PRO A 103 -3.75 0.30 -6.94
C PRO A 103 -4.56 1.42 -6.31
N LEU A 104 -4.96 1.28 -5.04
CA LEU A 104 -5.72 2.30 -4.31
C LEU A 104 -4.90 3.58 -4.15
N MET A 105 -3.62 3.43 -3.79
CA MET A 105 -2.70 4.55 -3.67
C MET A 105 -2.50 5.28 -5.01
N VAL A 106 -2.20 4.54 -6.08
CA VAL A 106 -2.02 5.11 -7.43
C VAL A 106 -3.29 5.84 -7.88
N ARG A 107 -4.46 5.26 -7.64
CA ARG A 107 -5.73 5.85 -8.04
C ARG A 107 -6.01 7.17 -7.34
N ALA A 108 -5.82 7.24 -6.02
CA ALA A 108 -5.99 8.46 -5.24
C ALA A 108 -5.00 9.55 -5.67
N ILE A 109 -3.73 9.19 -5.83
CA ILE A 109 -2.67 10.11 -6.25
C ILE A 109 -2.90 10.62 -7.67
N ARG A 110 -3.31 9.75 -8.60
CA ARG A 110 -3.67 10.14 -9.96
C ARG A 110 -4.80 11.16 -9.99
N LEU A 111 -5.88 10.93 -9.23
CA LEU A 111 -7.00 11.87 -9.14
C LEU A 111 -6.54 13.24 -8.58
N ALA A 112 -5.66 13.22 -7.58
CA ALA A 112 -5.10 14.43 -7.03
C ALA A 112 -4.30 15.25 -8.06
N PHE A 113 -3.45 14.58 -8.85
CA PHE A 113 -2.74 15.27 -9.94
C PHE A 113 -3.66 15.73 -11.07
N GLN A 114 -4.74 15.02 -11.36
CA GLN A 114 -5.73 15.45 -12.35
C GLN A 114 -6.48 16.72 -11.91
N ALA A 115 -6.68 16.91 -10.60
CA ALA A 115 -7.32 18.11 -10.03
C ALA A 115 -6.40 19.34 -10.05
N VAL A 116 -5.10 19.21 -10.23
CA VAL A 116 -4.19 20.36 -10.39
C VAL A 116 -4.39 20.99 -11.76
N ASP A 117 -4.66 22.31 -11.81
CA ASP A 117 -4.84 23.04 -13.07
C ASP A 117 -3.52 23.00 -13.90
N PRO A 118 -3.57 22.47 -15.13
CA PRO A 118 -2.40 22.43 -16.01
C PRO A 118 -1.81 23.81 -16.34
N ARG A 119 -2.62 24.88 -16.23
CA ARG A 119 -2.16 26.25 -16.46
C ARG A 119 -1.09 26.69 -15.48
N LEU A 120 -1.14 26.22 -14.23
CA LEU A 120 -0.12 26.49 -13.22
C LEU A 120 1.22 25.88 -13.58
N GLU A 121 1.21 24.65 -14.12
CA GLU A 121 2.40 23.99 -14.61
C GLU A 121 2.99 24.72 -15.85
N MET A 122 2.12 25.18 -16.74
CA MET A 122 2.55 25.99 -17.91
C MET A 122 3.14 27.32 -17.49
N ALA A 123 2.53 28.04 -16.54
CA ALA A 123 3.06 29.30 -16.02
C ALA A 123 4.46 29.14 -15.39
N ALA A 124 4.66 28.07 -14.60
CA ALA A 124 5.99 27.77 -14.05
C ALA A 124 7.04 27.53 -15.14
N ARG A 125 6.67 26.84 -16.22
CA ARG A 125 7.56 26.57 -17.36
C ARG A 125 7.88 27.84 -18.16
N THR A 126 6.93 28.76 -18.35
CA THR A 126 7.18 30.05 -18.99
C THR A 126 8.13 30.94 -18.18
N LEU A 127 8.15 30.77 -16.85
CA LEU A 127 9.12 31.42 -15.94
C LEU A 127 10.48 30.72 -15.88
N GLY A 128 10.72 29.73 -16.75
CA GLY A 128 12.01 29.02 -16.86
C GLY A 128 12.13 27.75 -15.99
N ALA A 129 11.09 27.32 -15.28
CA ALA A 129 11.16 26.08 -14.52
C ALA A 129 11.21 24.87 -15.44
N GLY A 130 12.23 24.02 -15.27
CA GLY A 130 12.31 22.72 -15.94
C GLY A 130 11.24 21.75 -15.44
N GLY A 131 11.04 20.62 -16.14
CA GLY A 131 10.00 19.66 -15.81
C GLY A 131 10.06 19.12 -14.37
N ALA A 132 11.26 18.75 -13.89
CA ALA A 132 11.45 18.31 -12.51
C ALA A 132 11.17 19.44 -11.50
N ALA A 133 11.65 20.66 -11.78
CA ALA A 133 11.36 21.83 -10.94
C ALA A 133 9.85 22.06 -10.85
N THR A 134 9.13 22.09 -11.98
CA THR A 134 7.66 22.23 -12.02
C THR A 134 6.96 21.14 -11.20
N PHE A 135 7.44 19.89 -11.30
CA PHE A 135 6.86 18.80 -10.53
C PHE A 135 7.00 19.02 -9.02
N PHE A 136 8.23 19.31 -8.54
CA PHE A 136 8.46 19.45 -7.10
C PHE A 136 7.94 20.78 -6.50
N THR A 137 7.87 21.86 -7.29
CA THR A 137 7.44 23.17 -6.78
C THR A 137 5.96 23.47 -6.99
N VAL A 138 5.32 22.84 -7.98
CA VAL A 138 3.91 23.12 -8.33
C VAL A 138 3.05 21.87 -8.18
N SER A 139 3.31 20.82 -9.00
CA SER A 139 2.40 19.69 -9.11
C SER A 139 2.28 18.90 -7.82
N LEU A 140 3.41 18.49 -7.23
CA LEU A 140 3.46 17.68 -6.00
C LEU A 140 2.92 18.43 -4.77
N PRO A 141 3.30 19.70 -4.50
CA PRO A 141 2.74 20.46 -3.38
C PRO A 141 1.23 20.66 -3.47
N LEU A 142 0.70 20.89 -4.66
CA LEU A 142 -0.75 21.04 -4.88
C LEU A 142 -1.48 19.70 -4.74
N ALA A 143 -0.87 18.60 -5.17
CA ALA A 143 -1.44 17.26 -5.05
C ALA A 143 -1.18 16.59 -3.67
N ARG A 144 -0.40 17.22 -2.76
CA ARG A 144 0.05 16.61 -1.49
C ARG A 144 -1.05 15.96 -0.67
N ARG A 145 -2.23 16.56 -0.70
CA ARG A 145 -3.39 16.09 0.06
C ARG A 145 -3.87 14.73 -0.43
N GLY A 146 -4.05 14.56 -1.74
CA GLY A 146 -4.42 13.27 -2.31
C GLY A 146 -3.29 12.24 -2.23
N VAL A 147 -2.02 12.69 -2.22
CA VAL A 147 -0.87 11.82 -1.93
C VAL A 147 -0.98 11.26 -0.51
N THR A 148 -1.28 12.13 0.47
CA THR A 148 -1.48 11.70 1.86
C THR A 148 -2.69 10.79 2.02
N ALA A 149 -3.82 11.12 1.38
CA ALA A 149 -5.03 10.28 1.39
C ALA A 149 -4.74 8.90 0.77
N GLY A 150 -4.07 8.85 -0.38
CA GLY A 150 -3.67 7.60 -1.03
C GLY A 150 -2.74 6.74 -0.17
N TRP A 151 -1.80 7.37 0.54
CA TRP A 151 -0.93 6.69 1.49
C TRP A 151 -1.72 6.08 2.66
N ILE A 152 -2.66 6.84 3.26
CA ILE A 152 -3.50 6.36 4.37
C ILE A 152 -4.38 5.20 3.91
N LEU A 153 -4.99 5.29 2.72
CA LEU A 153 -5.80 4.21 2.16
C LEU A 153 -4.99 2.93 1.96
N ALA A 154 -3.77 3.04 1.42
CA ALA A 154 -2.89 1.89 1.24
C ALA A 154 -2.44 1.30 2.58
N PHE A 155 -2.13 2.15 3.56
CA PHE A 155 -1.80 1.71 4.93
C PHE A 155 -2.98 0.95 5.57
N ALA A 156 -4.18 1.52 5.54
CA ALA A 156 -5.38 0.88 6.07
C ALA A 156 -5.68 -0.47 5.37
N ARG A 157 -5.54 -0.51 4.04
CA ARG A 157 -5.71 -1.74 3.26
C ARG A 157 -4.67 -2.80 3.64
N SER A 158 -3.43 -2.39 3.91
CA SER A 158 -2.32 -3.27 4.29
C SER A 158 -2.50 -3.86 5.68
N LEU A 159 -3.12 -3.14 6.63
CA LEU A 159 -3.42 -3.66 7.97
C LEU A 159 -4.36 -4.88 7.95
N GLY A 160 -5.30 -4.92 7.01
CA GLY A 160 -6.24 -6.01 6.84
C GLY A 160 -5.79 -7.09 5.84
N GLU A 161 -4.55 -7.03 5.34
CA GLU A 161 -4.10 -8.00 4.34
C GLU A 161 -3.84 -9.37 4.98
N PHE A 162 -4.46 -10.39 4.37
CA PHE A 162 -4.38 -11.77 4.81
C PHE A 162 -3.94 -12.72 3.67
N GLY A 163 -4.68 -12.68 2.55
CA GLY A 163 -4.56 -13.71 1.51
C GLY A 163 -3.22 -13.73 0.79
N ALA A 164 -2.72 -12.56 0.39
CA ALA A 164 -1.41 -12.48 -0.26
C ALA A 164 -0.28 -12.68 0.76
N THR A 165 -0.46 -12.18 1.99
CA THR A 165 0.53 -12.30 3.06
C THR A 165 0.75 -13.74 3.48
N ILE A 166 -0.31 -14.55 3.67
CA ILE A 166 -0.17 -15.96 4.06
C ILE A 166 0.59 -16.77 3.01
N MET A 167 0.40 -16.46 1.74
CA MET A 167 1.07 -17.15 0.63
C MET A 167 2.56 -16.81 0.55
N VAL A 168 2.93 -15.54 0.70
CA VAL A 168 4.32 -15.09 0.50
C VAL A 168 5.15 -15.23 1.77
N ALA A 169 4.57 -14.87 2.92
CA ALA A 169 5.29 -14.79 4.19
C ALA A 169 4.99 -15.96 5.13
N GLY A 170 3.94 -16.74 4.85
CA GLY A 170 3.48 -17.80 5.74
C GLY A 170 2.79 -17.25 6.99
N ASN A 171 2.73 -18.08 8.04
CA ASN A 171 2.11 -17.74 9.33
C ASN A 171 3.03 -18.16 10.47
N ILE A 172 4.22 -17.58 10.52
CA ILE A 172 5.27 -17.94 11.48
C ILE A 172 5.15 -17.02 12.70
N GLU A 173 4.91 -17.63 13.86
CA GLU A 173 4.77 -16.91 15.12
C GLU A 173 6.04 -16.12 15.45
N GLY A 174 5.86 -14.89 15.90
CA GLY A 174 6.96 -14.00 16.24
C GLY A 174 7.71 -13.39 15.04
N GLN A 175 7.50 -13.89 13.80
CA GLN A 175 8.25 -13.46 12.62
C GLN A 175 7.39 -12.86 11.52
N THR A 176 6.27 -13.51 11.15
CA THR A 176 5.43 -13.08 10.03
C THR A 176 3.93 -13.05 10.36
N ARG A 177 3.53 -13.53 11.56
CA ARG A 177 2.13 -13.57 11.98
C ARG A 177 1.61 -12.16 12.25
N THR A 178 0.86 -11.61 11.31
CA THR A 178 0.11 -10.35 11.44
C THR A 178 -1.20 -10.54 12.21
N ILE A 179 -1.92 -9.45 12.55
CA ILE A 179 -3.21 -9.53 13.26
C ILE A 179 -4.22 -10.42 12.50
N PRO A 180 -4.46 -10.29 11.18
CA PRO A 180 -5.38 -11.17 10.47
C PRO A 180 -4.97 -12.65 10.55
N LEU A 181 -3.67 -12.94 10.47
CA LEU A 181 -3.15 -14.29 10.59
C LEU A 181 -3.29 -14.85 12.02
N ALA A 182 -3.08 -14.01 13.04
CA ALA A 182 -3.30 -14.38 14.44
C ALA A 182 -4.77 -14.68 14.74
N VAL A 183 -5.68 -13.82 14.25
CA VAL A 183 -7.14 -14.03 14.36
C VAL A 183 -7.53 -15.35 13.68
N TYR A 184 -7.05 -15.58 12.46
CA TYR A 184 -7.30 -16.84 11.74
C TYR A 184 -6.81 -18.07 12.51
N THR A 185 -5.59 -18.00 13.06
CA THR A 185 -5.03 -19.11 13.83
C THR A 185 -5.85 -19.40 15.08
N LEU A 186 -6.23 -18.35 15.83
CA LEU A 186 -7.05 -18.50 17.03
C LEU A 186 -8.45 -19.02 16.69
N ALA A 187 -9.10 -18.52 15.64
CA ALA A 187 -10.44 -18.95 15.24
C ALA A 187 -10.50 -20.45 14.88
N ASN A 188 -9.40 -21.03 14.44
CA ASN A 188 -9.30 -22.45 14.10
C ASN A 188 -8.87 -23.36 15.30
N GLN A 189 -8.73 -22.78 16.51
CA GLN A 189 -8.42 -23.56 17.73
C GLN A 189 -9.71 -23.81 18.55
N PRO A 190 -9.78 -24.93 19.29
CA PRO A 190 -10.83 -25.12 20.28
C PRO A 190 -10.83 -23.94 21.28
N ASP A 191 -12.01 -23.41 21.59
CA ASP A 191 -12.20 -22.23 22.46
C ASP A 191 -11.43 -20.95 22.06
N GLY A 192 -10.91 -20.91 20.83
CA GLY A 192 -10.09 -19.80 20.34
C GLY A 192 -10.88 -18.53 20.00
N MET A 193 -12.20 -18.62 19.73
CA MET A 193 -13.03 -17.46 19.40
C MET A 193 -13.01 -16.38 20.48
N GLY A 194 -13.15 -16.75 21.76
CA GLY A 194 -13.09 -15.81 22.87
C GLY A 194 -11.73 -15.11 22.97
N ARG A 195 -10.64 -15.83 22.65
CA ARG A 195 -9.28 -15.32 22.66
C ARG A 195 -8.96 -14.41 21.46
N ALA A 196 -9.67 -14.57 20.35
CA ALA A 196 -9.49 -13.74 19.14
C ALA A 196 -10.15 -12.35 19.29
N TRP A 197 -11.22 -12.19 20.09
CA TRP A 197 -11.98 -10.95 20.22
C TRP A 197 -11.14 -9.69 20.50
N PRO A 198 -10.16 -9.68 21.41
CA PRO A 198 -9.34 -8.48 21.64
C PRO A 198 -8.56 -8.03 20.41
N LEU A 199 -8.06 -8.99 19.60
CA LEU A 199 -7.36 -8.69 18.35
C LEU A 199 -8.31 -8.18 17.27
N VAL A 200 -9.52 -8.75 17.19
CA VAL A 200 -10.57 -8.29 16.27
C VAL A 200 -10.98 -6.87 16.62
N ALA A 201 -11.29 -6.58 17.89
CA ALA A 201 -11.65 -5.24 18.35
C ALA A 201 -10.55 -4.21 18.05
N LEU A 202 -9.29 -4.57 18.31
CA LEU A 202 -8.14 -3.71 18.02
C LEU A 202 -7.99 -3.48 16.51
N SER A 203 -8.16 -4.52 15.68
CA SER A 203 -8.10 -4.39 14.21
C SER A 203 -9.17 -3.44 13.69
N VAL A 204 -10.41 -3.58 14.20
CA VAL A 204 -11.52 -2.67 13.86
C VAL A 204 -11.21 -1.24 14.30
N ALA A 205 -10.73 -1.05 15.54
CA ALA A 205 -10.38 0.28 16.04
C ALA A 205 -9.27 0.95 15.22
N LEU A 206 -8.23 0.21 14.84
CA LEU A 206 -7.14 0.71 13.98
C LEU A 206 -7.65 1.09 12.58
N SER A 207 -8.50 0.26 11.98
CA SER A 207 -9.08 0.51 10.66
C SER A 207 -10.01 1.71 10.66
N CYS A 208 -10.91 1.80 11.67
CA CYS A 208 -11.78 2.96 11.85
C CYS A 208 -10.98 4.25 12.12
N GLY A 209 -9.93 4.16 12.92
CA GLY A 209 -9.03 5.29 13.19
C GLY A 209 -8.34 5.79 11.92
N ALA A 210 -7.81 4.89 11.10
CA ALA A 210 -7.18 5.25 9.82
C ALA A 210 -8.18 5.91 8.86
N LEU A 211 -9.39 5.36 8.74
CA LEU A 211 -10.45 5.95 7.91
C LEU A 211 -10.91 7.32 8.44
N ALA A 212 -11.09 7.46 9.75
CA ALA A 212 -11.46 8.74 10.37
C ALA A 212 -10.40 9.82 10.12
N ILE A 213 -9.12 9.47 10.23
CA ILE A 213 -8.02 10.40 9.92
C ILE A 213 -8.06 10.80 8.44
N SER A 214 -8.28 9.84 7.53
CA SER A 214 -8.41 10.14 6.09
C SER A 214 -9.55 11.13 5.83
N GLU A 215 -10.73 10.85 6.37
CA GLU A 215 -11.92 11.69 6.21
C GLU A 215 -11.74 13.10 6.80
N LEU A 216 -11.13 13.19 8.01
CA LEU A 216 -10.86 14.49 8.64
C LEU A 216 -9.85 15.32 7.83
N LEU A 217 -8.86 14.68 7.22
CA LEU A 217 -7.92 15.35 6.34
C LEU A 217 -8.60 15.84 5.05
N GLU A 218 -9.53 15.07 4.50
CA GLU A 218 -10.30 15.47 3.31
C GLU A 218 -11.27 16.63 3.62
N ARG A 219 -12.03 16.57 4.70
CA ARG A 219 -13.00 17.61 5.11
C ARG A 219 -12.35 18.96 5.40
N ARG A 220 -11.22 19.00 6.08
CA ARG A 220 -10.47 20.24 6.29
C ARG A 220 -10.05 20.92 4.95
N GLN A 221 -10.22 20.22 3.86
CA GLN A 221 -9.79 20.63 2.54
C GLN A 221 -10.90 21.29 1.70
N SER A 222 -12.16 20.87 1.91
CA SER A 222 -13.31 21.45 1.22
C SER A 222 -13.65 22.86 1.72
N LEU A 223 -13.24 23.23 2.94
CA LEU A 223 -13.51 24.53 3.56
C LEU A 223 -12.57 25.67 3.09
N HIS A 224 -11.60 25.41 2.21
CA HIS A 224 -10.62 26.40 1.75
C HIS A 224 -10.67 26.67 0.22
N VAL A 225 -11.76 26.34 -0.45
CA VAL A 225 -12.02 26.82 -1.82
C VAL A 225 -12.98 28.01 -1.68
N PRO A 226 -12.51 29.28 -1.80
CA PRO A 226 -13.41 30.40 -1.99
C PRO A 226 -14.10 30.21 -3.33
N ALA A 227 -15.41 30.47 -3.34
CA ALA A 227 -16.27 30.47 -4.52
C ALA A 227 -15.79 31.51 -5.59
#